data_e9082827f3445db7a1723999a552f5c6
#
_entry.id   e9082827f3445db7a1723999a552f5c6
#
_cell.length_a   1.000
_cell.length_b   1.000
_cell.length_c   1.000
_cell.angle_alpha   90.00
_cell.angle_beta   90.00
_cell.angle_gamma   90.00
#
_symmetry.space_group_name_H-M   'P 1'
#
loop_
_entity.id
_entity.type
_entity.pdbx_description
1 polymer ?
#
loop_
_entity_poly.entity_id
_entity_poly.type
_entity_poly.pdbx_seq_one_letter_code
_entity_poly.pdbx_strand_id
1 'polypeptide(L)'
;MCGIVGVLGHNEVGPILVEALKRLEYRGYDSAGIATVQNGRLDRRRAVGKLVNLSDELVHKPLPGKAGIGHTRWATHGAPTIKNAHPHRAGRVAVVHNGIIENFRDLRADLGDCSFESETDTETVAQLCERFMDEGKSPREAAVATLGHLEGAFALAFLFQGEDDLIVAARKGSPLAIGHGE
;
A
#
# COMPACT_ATOMS: atom_id res chain seq x y z
N MET A 1 -7.21 13.22 6.79
CA MET A 1 -5.84 12.64 6.98
C MET A 1 -5.89 11.15 6.66
N CYS A 2 -4.94 10.68 5.87
CA CYS A 2 -4.85 9.27 5.49
C CYS A 2 -4.52 8.36 6.70
N GLY A 3 -4.92 7.09 6.62
CA GLY A 3 -4.61 6.08 7.61
C GLY A 3 -3.93 4.86 6.96
N ILE A 4 -2.90 4.33 7.59
CA ILE A 4 -2.23 3.08 7.21
C ILE A 4 -2.47 2.03 8.27
N VAL A 5 -2.69 0.80 7.83
CA VAL A 5 -2.70 -0.40 8.67
C VAL A 5 -1.91 -1.50 7.97
N GLY A 6 -1.11 -2.24 8.72
CA GLY A 6 -0.48 -3.48 8.27
C GLY A 6 -0.68 -4.55 9.32
N VAL A 7 -0.98 -5.78 8.92
CA VAL A 7 -1.22 -6.91 9.83
C VAL A 7 -0.54 -8.17 9.30
N LEU A 8 0.27 -8.79 10.17
CA LEU A 8 0.70 -10.18 10.05
C LEU A 8 -0.03 -10.99 11.13
N GLY A 9 -0.72 -12.03 10.76
CA GLY A 9 -1.56 -12.79 11.67
C GLY A 9 -1.48 -14.31 11.45
N HIS A 10 -2.04 -15.05 12.41
CA HIS A 10 -2.21 -16.51 12.29
C HIS A 10 -3.49 -16.86 11.52
N ASN A 11 -4.47 -15.96 11.50
CA ASN A 11 -5.75 -16.08 10.82
C ASN A 11 -5.84 -15.10 9.63
N GLU A 12 -6.94 -15.15 8.90
CA GLU A 12 -7.22 -14.21 7.80
C GLU A 12 -7.23 -12.75 8.30
N VAL A 13 -6.43 -11.90 7.68
CA VAL A 13 -6.27 -10.50 8.10
C VAL A 13 -7.24 -9.53 7.45
N GLY A 14 -7.93 -9.93 6.39
CA GLY A 14 -8.88 -9.06 5.68
C GLY A 14 -9.91 -8.39 6.61
N PRO A 15 -10.66 -9.15 7.45
CA PRO A 15 -11.60 -8.57 8.42
C PRO A 15 -10.93 -7.67 9.46
N ILE A 16 -9.72 -8.02 9.91
CA ILE A 16 -8.95 -7.23 10.87
C ILE A 16 -8.55 -5.89 10.27
N LEU A 17 -8.08 -5.89 9.01
CA LEU A 17 -7.71 -4.67 8.28
C LEU A 17 -8.91 -3.74 8.13
N VAL A 18 -10.08 -4.26 7.74
CA VAL A 18 -11.30 -3.45 7.59
C VAL A 18 -11.72 -2.85 8.93
N GLU A 19 -11.70 -3.62 10.02
CA GLU A 19 -12.05 -3.13 11.34
C GLU A 19 -11.07 -2.07 11.85
N ALA A 20 -9.78 -2.24 11.58
CA ALA A 20 -8.77 -1.24 11.90
C ALA A 20 -8.96 0.05 11.08
N LEU A 21 -9.29 -0.06 9.80
CA LEU A 21 -9.59 1.11 8.95
C LEU A 21 -10.85 1.86 9.43
N LYS A 22 -11.88 1.17 9.95
CA LYS A 22 -13.06 1.79 10.56
C LYS A 22 -12.68 2.72 11.71
N ARG A 23 -11.71 2.31 12.53
CA ARG A 23 -11.20 3.14 13.64
C ARG A 23 -10.49 4.41 13.17
N LEU A 24 -10.10 4.49 11.90
CA LEU A 24 -9.45 5.65 11.28
C LEU A 24 -10.44 6.54 10.50
N GLU A 25 -11.72 6.13 10.35
CA GLU A 25 -12.74 6.86 9.58
C GLU A 25 -12.97 8.29 10.08
N TYR A 26 -12.85 8.54 11.39
CA TYR A 26 -13.05 9.86 11.98
C TYR A 26 -12.13 10.94 11.39
N ARG A 27 -11.03 10.54 10.74
CA ARG A 27 -10.07 11.45 10.09
C ARG A 27 -10.59 12.00 8.76
N GLY A 28 -11.69 11.46 8.23
CA GLY A 28 -12.18 11.72 6.90
C GLY A 28 -11.34 11.04 5.82
N TYR A 29 -11.99 10.59 4.75
CA TYR A 29 -11.35 9.91 3.61
C TYR A 29 -12.29 9.95 2.39
N ASP A 30 -11.72 9.73 1.20
CA ASP A 30 -12.45 9.69 -0.08
C ASP A 30 -12.40 8.32 -0.76
N SER A 31 -11.48 7.48 -0.33
CA SER A 31 -11.34 6.11 -0.83
C SER A 31 -10.61 5.24 0.19
N ALA A 32 -10.80 3.94 0.09
CA ALA A 32 -10.15 2.95 0.93
C ALA A 32 -9.80 1.70 0.13
N GLY A 33 -8.83 0.94 0.63
CA GLY A 33 -8.49 -0.34 0.03
C GLY A 33 -7.60 -1.18 0.93
N ILE A 34 -7.57 -2.45 0.62
CA ILE A 34 -6.70 -3.44 1.25
C ILE A 34 -6.03 -4.33 0.19
N ALA A 35 -4.87 -4.84 0.53
CA ALA A 35 -4.20 -5.91 -0.20
C ALA A 35 -3.78 -7.01 0.77
N THR A 36 -3.80 -8.25 0.30
CA THR A 36 -3.34 -9.42 1.06
C THR A 36 -2.49 -10.34 0.21
N VAL A 37 -1.67 -11.17 0.87
CA VAL A 37 -0.96 -12.26 0.23
C VAL A 37 -1.44 -13.59 0.81
N GLN A 38 -1.74 -14.54 -0.07
CA GLN A 38 -2.07 -15.91 0.29
C GLN A 38 -1.48 -16.89 -0.73
N ASN A 39 -0.78 -17.90 -0.23
CA ASN A 39 -0.13 -18.92 -1.07
C ASN A 39 0.74 -18.29 -2.16
N GLY A 40 1.49 -17.26 -1.80
CA GLY A 40 2.34 -16.49 -2.69
C GLY A 40 1.60 -15.53 -3.64
N ARG A 41 0.27 -15.50 -3.64
CA ARG A 41 -0.52 -14.63 -4.54
C ARG A 41 -0.89 -13.33 -3.83
N LEU A 42 -0.49 -12.21 -4.43
CA LEU A 42 -0.86 -10.86 -4.03
C LEU A 42 -2.14 -10.41 -4.76
N ASP A 43 -3.15 -9.98 -4.02
CA ASP A 43 -4.36 -9.41 -4.58
C ASP A 43 -4.83 -8.19 -3.77
N ARG A 44 -5.67 -7.33 -4.35
CA ARG A 44 -6.17 -6.10 -3.71
C ARG A 44 -7.64 -5.82 -4.03
N ARG A 45 -8.31 -5.11 -3.11
CA ARG A 45 -9.64 -4.50 -3.34
C ARG A 45 -9.59 -3.04 -2.94
N ARG A 46 -10.23 -2.20 -3.74
CA ARG A 46 -10.27 -0.74 -3.55
C ARG A 46 -11.68 -0.23 -3.85
N ALA A 47 -12.11 0.75 -3.08
CA ALA A 47 -13.41 1.40 -3.29
C ALA A 47 -13.31 2.91 -3.06
N VAL A 48 -14.09 3.67 -3.82
CA VAL A 48 -14.27 5.11 -3.64
C VAL A 48 -15.43 5.36 -2.68
N GLY A 49 -15.35 6.43 -1.91
CA GLY A 49 -16.36 6.83 -0.95
C GLY A 49 -16.22 6.16 0.41
N LYS A 50 -17.33 5.82 1.04
CA LYS A 50 -17.34 5.27 2.39
C LYS A 50 -16.74 3.87 2.48
N LEU A 51 -16.16 3.53 3.62
CA LEU A 51 -15.54 2.23 3.87
C LEU A 51 -16.52 1.05 3.70
N VAL A 52 -17.82 1.29 3.88
CA VAL A 52 -18.86 0.28 3.59
C VAL A 52 -18.77 -0.20 2.14
N ASN A 53 -18.41 0.67 1.18
CA ASN A 53 -18.25 0.28 -0.22
C ASN A 53 -17.11 -0.74 -0.40
N LEU A 54 -16.01 -0.59 0.34
CA LEU A 54 -14.95 -1.60 0.38
C LEU A 54 -15.41 -2.89 1.05
N SER A 55 -16.18 -2.79 2.14
CA SER A 55 -16.75 -3.96 2.82
C SER A 55 -17.68 -4.75 1.90
N ASP A 56 -18.52 -4.07 1.12
CA ASP A 56 -19.44 -4.69 0.16
C ASP A 56 -18.65 -5.37 -0.98
N GLU A 57 -17.58 -4.74 -1.49
CA GLU A 57 -16.71 -5.37 -2.49
C GLU A 57 -16.06 -6.66 -1.95
N LEU A 58 -15.64 -6.65 -0.68
CA LEU A 58 -15.03 -7.81 -0.02
C LEU A 58 -16.01 -8.95 0.25
N VAL A 59 -17.32 -8.67 0.41
CA VAL A 59 -18.36 -9.70 0.50
C VAL A 59 -18.46 -10.46 -0.82
N HIS A 60 -18.38 -9.77 -1.96
CA HIS A 60 -18.47 -10.37 -3.29
C HIS A 60 -17.16 -10.98 -3.76
N LYS A 61 -16.04 -10.36 -3.39
CA LYS A 61 -14.69 -10.77 -3.79
C LYS A 61 -13.75 -10.76 -2.58
N PRO A 62 -13.85 -11.76 -1.71
CA PRO A 62 -13.04 -11.82 -0.49
C PRO A 62 -11.54 -11.83 -0.80
N LEU A 63 -10.77 -11.31 0.15
CA LEU A 63 -9.31 -11.37 0.14
C LEU A 63 -8.84 -12.24 1.31
N PRO A 64 -8.56 -13.51 1.07
CA PRO A 64 -7.91 -14.36 2.05
C PRO A 64 -6.44 -14.00 2.22
N GLY A 65 -5.83 -14.42 3.32
CA GLY A 65 -4.39 -14.25 3.57
C GLY A 65 -4.09 -13.85 5.00
N LYS A 66 -2.84 -14.10 5.40
CA LYS A 66 -2.34 -13.87 6.76
C LYS A 66 -1.41 -12.65 6.85
N ALA A 67 -1.01 -12.10 5.72
CA ALA A 67 -0.29 -10.84 5.58
C ALA A 67 -1.14 -9.86 4.76
N GLY A 68 -1.26 -8.63 5.23
CA GLY A 68 -2.01 -7.63 4.49
C GLY A 68 -1.73 -6.20 4.92
N ILE A 69 -2.01 -5.28 4.03
CA ILE A 69 -1.91 -3.83 4.22
C ILE A 69 -3.23 -3.16 3.83
N GLY A 70 -3.55 -2.06 4.48
CA GLY A 70 -4.76 -1.30 4.23
C GLY A 70 -4.54 0.20 4.35
N HIS A 71 -5.41 0.97 3.71
CA HIS A 71 -5.33 2.42 3.65
C HIS A 71 -6.70 3.08 3.55
N THR A 72 -6.87 4.20 4.25
CA THR A 72 -7.91 5.19 3.99
C THR A 72 -7.25 6.44 3.42
N ARG A 73 -7.65 6.85 2.22
CA ARG A 73 -7.07 7.99 1.52
C ARG A 73 -7.90 9.25 1.71
N TRP A 74 -7.23 10.35 2.02
CA TRP A 74 -7.73 11.70 1.81
C TRP A 74 -6.91 12.34 0.69
N ALA A 75 -7.55 12.60 -0.45
CA ALA A 75 -6.85 13.06 -1.64
C ALA A 75 -6.13 14.39 -1.42
N THR A 76 -4.82 14.38 -1.63
CA THR A 76 -3.97 15.57 -1.74
C THR A 76 -3.49 15.76 -3.17
N HIS A 77 -3.34 14.65 -3.92
CA HIS A 77 -2.94 14.61 -5.33
C HIS A 77 -3.83 13.62 -6.09
N GLY A 78 -4.37 14.03 -7.23
CA GLY A 78 -5.25 13.23 -8.08
C GLY A 78 -6.68 13.11 -7.55
N ALA A 79 -7.63 12.94 -8.48
CA ALA A 79 -9.05 12.82 -8.17
C ALA A 79 -9.37 11.58 -7.30
N PRO A 80 -10.49 11.57 -6.54
CA PRO A 80 -10.95 10.41 -5.79
C PRO A 80 -11.53 9.35 -6.74
N THR A 81 -10.65 8.60 -7.38
CA THR A 81 -10.97 7.50 -8.29
C THR A 81 -10.40 6.19 -7.77
N ILE A 82 -10.92 5.06 -8.26
CA ILE A 82 -10.38 3.74 -7.92
C ILE A 82 -8.90 3.63 -8.31
N LYS A 83 -8.49 4.23 -9.44
CA LYS A 83 -7.10 4.22 -9.90
C LYS A 83 -6.15 4.88 -8.90
N ASN A 84 -6.60 5.95 -8.26
CA ASN A 84 -5.83 6.70 -7.27
C ASN A 84 -5.98 6.18 -5.84
N ALA A 85 -6.87 5.22 -5.59
CA ALA A 85 -7.03 4.59 -4.28
C ALA A 85 -5.88 3.62 -3.98
N HIS A 86 -5.42 3.62 -2.72
CA HIS A 86 -4.42 2.68 -2.22
C HIS A 86 -5.05 1.31 -1.86
N PRO A 87 -4.27 0.23 -1.83
CA PRO A 87 -2.86 0.11 -2.16
C PRO A 87 -2.59 0.22 -3.66
N HIS A 88 -1.45 0.85 -4.02
CA HIS A 88 -0.92 0.81 -5.38
C HIS A 88 -0.12 -0.47 -5.60
N ARG A 89 -0.21 -1.03 -6.79
CA ARG A 89 0.49 -2.26 -7.16
C ARG A 89 1.28 -2.07 -8.44
N ALA A 90 2.52 -2.54 -8.43
CA ALA A 90 3.36 -2.72 -9.61
C ALA A 90 3.91 -4.16 -9.57
N GLY A 91 3.58 -4.96 -10.57
CA GLY A 91 4.01 -6.36 -10.63
C GLY A 91 3.77 -7.14 -9.33
N ARG A 92 4.86 -7.46 -8.63
CA ARG A 92 4.91 -8.25 -7.39
C ARG A 92 4.80 -7.42 -6.11
N VAL A 93 4.72 -6.09 -6.20
CA VAL A 93 4.77 -5.18 -5.04
C VAL A 93 3.46 -4.43 -4.89
N ALA A 94 2.91 -4.38 -3.67
CA ALA A 94 1.84 -3.48 -3.29
C ALA A 94 2.32 -2.52 -2.19
N VAL A 95 1.93 -1.25 -2.27
CA VAL A 95 2.38 -0.19 -1.37
C VAL A 95 1.22 0.66 -0.89
N VAL A 96 1.22 0.99 0.39
CA VAL A 96 0.41 2.06 0.98
C VAL A 96 1.32 3.16 1.52
N HIS A 97 0.86 4.40 1.45
CA HIS A 97 1.68 5.57 1.74
C HIS A 97 0.85 6.68 2.40
N ASN A 98 1.40 7.25 3.45
CA ASN A 98 0.98 8.53 4.03
C ASN A 98 2.13 9.52 3.94
N GLY A 99 1.88 10.71 3.42
CA GLY A 99 2.87 11.76 3.25
C GLY A 99 3.01 12.22 1.81
N ILE A 100 4.18 12.72 1.46
CA ILE A 100 4.50 13.22 0.11
C ILE A 100 5.90 12.75 -0.26
N ILE A 101 6.02 12.14 -1.45
CA ILE A 101 7.30 11.84 -2.09
C ILE A 101 7.62 13.02 -3.01
N GLU A 102 8.49 13.92 -2.55
CA GLU A 102 8.73 15.21 -3.21
C GLU A 102 9.36 15.05 -4.59
N ASN A 103 10.26 14.09 -4.75
CA ASN A 103 10.97 13.82 -6.00
C ASN A 103 10.29 12.79 -6.92
N PHE A 104 8.98 12.49 -6.72
CA PHE A 104 8.31 11.43 -7.49
C PHE A 104 8.31 11.67 -9.01
N ARG A 105 8.32 12.92 -9.46
CA ARG A 105 8.34 13.27 -10.88
C ARG A 105 9.68 12.90 -11.53
N ASP A 106 10.78 13.16 -10.85
CA ASP A 106 12.11 12.80 -11.31
C ASP A 106 12.28 11.28 -11.34
N LEU A 107 11.79 10.59 -10.28
CA LEU A 107 11.76 9.13 -10.23
C LEU A 107 10.91 8.52 -11.35
N ARG A 108 9.77 9.13 -11.70
CA ARG A 108 8.97 8.70 -12.86
C ARG A 108 9.72 8.86 -14.17
N ALA A 109 10.42 9.96 -14.35
CA ALA A 109 11.24 10.19 -15.54
C ALA A 109 12.37 9.14 -15.65
N ASP A 110 13.01 8.80 -14.54
CA ASP A 110 14.06 7.78 -14.47
C ASP A 110 13.54 6.35 -14.71
N LEU A 111 12.26 6.08 -14.40
CA LEU A 111 11.60 4.81 -14.68
C LEU A 111 11.29 4.63 -16.18
N GLY A 112 11.32 5.71 -16.98
CA GLY A 112 11.21 5.66 -18.44
C GLY A 112 9.85 5.15 -18.93
N ASP A 113 9.84 4.07 -19.70
CA ASP A 113 8.64 3.54 -20.37
C ASP A 113 7.70 2.76 -19.45
N CYS A 114 7.83 2.87 -18.11
CA CYS A 114 6.90 2.26 -17.18
C CYS A 114 5.50 2.83 -17.37
N SER A 115 4.50 1.93 -17.48
CA SER A 115 3.10 2.33 -17.53
C SER A 115 2.58 2.62 -16.12
N PHE A 116 2.04 3.82 -15.91
CA PHE A 116 1.39 4.22 -14.66
C PHE A 116 -0.12 4.19 -14.80
N GLU A 117 -0.80 3.52 -13.86
CA GLU A 117 -2.26 3.48 -13.78
C GLU A 117 -2.83 4.75 -13.14
N SER A 118 -2.09 5.33 -12.17
CA SER A 118 -2.54 6.42 -11.32
C SER A 118 -1.71 7.70 -11.48
N GLU A 119 -2.24 8.79 -10.92
CA GLU A 119 -1.58 10.08 -10.81
C GLU A 119 -0.80 10.25 -9.50
N THR A 120 -0.83 9.24 -8.62
CA THR A 120 -0.26 9.34 -7.27
C THR A 120 1.25 9.14 -7.27
N ASP A 121 1.92 9.82 -6.35
CA ASP A 121 3.34 9.62 -6.05
C ASP A 121 3.63 8.20 -5.52
N THR A 122 2.66 7.58 -4.85
CA THR A 122 2.79 6.26 -4.27
C THR A 122 3.01 5.15 -5.30
N GLU A 123 2.37 5.23 -6.46
CA GLU A 123 2.60 4.25 -7.53
C GLU A 123 4.05 4.28 -8.02
N THR A 124 4.68 5.45 -8.01
CA THR A 124 6.11 5.58 -8.34
C THR A 124 6.98 4.77 -7.39
N VAL A 125 6.64 4.74 -6.10
CA VAL A 125 7.34 3.91 -5.10
C VAL A 125 7.18 2.42 -5.42
N ALA A 126 5.97 1.97 -5.79
CA ALA A 126 5.73 0.58 -6.15
C ALA A 126 6.51 0.18 -7.42
N GLN A 127 6.49 1.02 -8.46
CA GLN A 127 7.23 0.78 -9.71
C GLN A 127 8.75 0.74 -9.50
N LEU A 128 9.29 1.64 -8.68
CA LEU A 128 10.72 1.66 -8.37
C LEU A 128 11.13 0.39 -7.60
N CYS A 129 10.32 -0.05 -6.64
CA CYS A 129 10.58 -1.26 -5.89
C CYS A 129 10.53 -2.52 -6.79
N GLU A 130 9.54 -2.60 -7.67
CA GLU A 130 9.43 -3.69 -8.66
C GLU A 130 10.65 -3.73 -9.58
N ARG A 131 11.12 -2.57 -10.07
CA ARG A 131 12.34 -2.48 -10.88
C ARG A 131 13.55 -3.06 -10.15
N PHE A 132 13.74 -2.73 -8.87
CA PHE A 132 14.84 -3.31 -8.10
C PHE A 132 14.70 -4.82 -7.91
N MET A 133 13.48 -5.36 -7.83
CA MET A 133 13.26 -6.80 -7.83
C MET A 133 13.57 -7.43 -9.19
N ASP A 134 13.27 -6.76 -10.30
CA ASP A 134 13.65 -7.20 -11.65
C ASP A 134 15.18 -7.20 -11.87
N GLU A 135 15.89 -6.33 -11.16
CA GLU A 135 17.37 -6.31 -11.10
C GLU A 135 17.94 -7.43 -10.22
N GLY A 136 17.11 -8.30 -9.65
CA GLY A 136 17.51 -9.47 -8.88
C GLY A 136 17.63 -9.25 -7.37
N LYS A 137 17.19 -8.11 -6.84
CA LYS A 137 17.14 -7.90 -5.39
C LYS A 137 15.99 -8.70 -4.76
N SER A 138 16.21 -9.21 -3.55
CA SER A 138 15.13 -9.75 -2.74
C SER A 138 14.11 -8.66 -2.40
N PRO A 139 12.86 -9.02 -2.03
CA PRO A 139 11.82 -8.05 -1.64
C PRO A 139 12.29 -7.03 -0.61
N ARG A 140 13.00 -7.50 0.42
CA ARG A 140 13.54 -6.63 1.49
C ARG A 140 14.61 -5.69 0.97
N GLU A 141 15.56 -6.18 0.17
CA GLU A 141 16.63 -5.37 -0.42
C GLU A 141 16.07 -4.35 -1.41
N ALA A 142 15.06 -4.73 -2.21
CA ALA A 142 14.38 -3.84 -3.13
C ALA A 142 13.68 -2.69 -2.39
N ALA A 143 12.97 -2.99 -1.29
CA ALA A 143 12.36 -1.97 -0.45
C ALA A 143 13.42 -1.01 0.13
N VAL A 144 14.52 -1.53 0.68
CA VAL A 144 15.60 -0.70 1.23
C VAL A 144 16.24 0.16 0.15
N ALA A 145 16.50 -0.38 -1.03
CA ALA A 145 17.02 0.38 -2.16
C ALA A 145 16.05 1.49 -2.59
N THR A 146 14.75 1.17 -2.68
CA THR A 146 13.71 2.16 -2.98
C THR A 146 13.74 3.32 -2.00
N LEU A 147 13.75 3.03 -0.69
CA LEU A 147 13.77 4.06 0.36
C LEU A 147 14.97 5.01 0.25
N GLY A 148 16.11 4.53 -0.23
CA GLY A 148 17.31 5.34 -0.45
C GLY A 148 17.16 6.41 -1.54
N HIS A 149 16.17 6.27 -2.43
CA HIS A 149 15.89 7.20 -3.51
C HIS A 149 14.77 8.19 -3.20
N LEU A 150 14.04 8.01 -2.08
CA LEU A 150 12.88 8.83 -1.75
C LEU A 150 13.26 10.11 -1.00
N GLU A 151 12.73 11.23 -1.45
CA GLU A 151 12.80 12.52 -0.76
C GLU A 151 11.41 12.90 -0.24
N GLY A 152 11.39 13.62 0.91
CA GLY A 152 10.17 14.08 1.55
C GLY A 152 9.90 13.43 2.90
N ALA A 153 8.68 13.62 3.41
CA ALA A 153 8.19 13.05 4.65
C ALA A 153 7.11 12.01 4.37
N PHE A 154 7.31 10.78 4.86
CA PHE A 154 6.45 9.66 4.54
C PHE A 154 6.40 8.58 5.61
N ALA A 155 5.32 7.82 5.61
CA ALA A 155 5.20 6.49 6.18
C ALA A 155 4.70 5.53 5.10
N LEU A 156 5.33 4.38 4.98
CA LEU A 156 5.12 3.38 3.93
C LEU A 156 4.96 1.99 4.52
N ALA A 157 4.14 1.17 3.89
CA ALA A 157 4.16 -0.27 4.07
C ALA A 157 4.11 -0.98 2.72
N PHE A 158 4.97 -1.97 2.57
CA PHE A 158 5.14 -2.80 1.38
C PHE A 158 4.68 -4.22 1.66
N LEU A 159 3.99 -4.81 0.69
CA LEU A 159 3.57 -6.21 0.67
C LEU A 159 4.03 -6.84 -0.65
N PHE A 160 4.48 -8.07 -0.63
CA PHE A 160 5.16 -8.70 -1.76
C PHE A 160 4.51 -10.02 -2.16
N GLN A 161 4.30 -10.21 -3.44
CA GLN A 161 3.93 -11.49 -4.02
C GLN A 161 5.03 -12.52 -3.75
N GLY A 162 4.66 -13.70 -3.28
CA GLY A 162 5.59 -14.76 -2.90
C GLY A 162 6.02 -14.74 -1.43
N GLU A 163 5.64 -13.69 -0.68
CA GLU A 163 6.02 -13.51 0.74
C GLU A 163 4.76 -13.49 1.63
N ASP A 164 4.35 -14.65 2.13
CA ASP A 164 3.12 -14.79 2.92
C ASP A 164 3.25 -14.29 4.37
N ASP A 165 4.46 -13.99 4.83
CA ASP A 165 4.78 -13.58 6.20
C ASP A 165 5.66 -12.33 6.31
N LEU A 166 5.77 -11.55 5.23
CA LEU A 166 6.60 -10.35 5.18
C LEU A 166 5.77 -9.09 4.92
N ILE A 167 5.90 -8.10 5.81
CA ILE A 167 5.58 -6.70 5.56
C ILE A 167 6.84 -5.88 5.83
N VAL A 168 7.24 -5.03 4.90
CA VAL A 168 8.28 -4.04 5.15
C VAL A 168 7.62 -2.69 5.42
N ALA A 169 7.93 -2.10 6.55
CA ALA A 169 7.41 -0.78 6.93
C ALA A 169 8.56 0.21 7.14
N ALA A 170 8.36 1.45 6.73
CA ALA A 170 9.36 2.50 6.85
C ALA A 170 8.73 3.86 7.10
N ARG A 171 9.47 4.75 7.76
CA ARG A 171 9.05 6.14 7.96
C ARG A 171 10.21 7.11 7.88
N LYS A 172 9.91 8.31 7.42
CA LYS A 172 10.79 9.48 7.47
C LYS A 172 9.92 10.71 7.73
N GLY A 173 10.06 11.36 8.88
CA GLY A 173 9.29 12.55 9.22
C GLY A 173 7.79 12.35 9.54
N SER A 174 7.22 11.18 9.25
CA SER A 174 5.82 10.83 9.53
C SER A 174 5.72 9.78 10.63
N PRO A 175 4.63 9.76 11.43
CA PRO A 175 4.48 8.76 12.50
C PRO A 175 4.18 7.38 11.93
N LEU A 176 4.76 6.36 12.53
CA LEU A 176 4.47 4.94 12.31
C LEU A 176 4.72 4.20 13.62
N ALA A 177 3.80 3.35 14.04
CA ALA A 177 3.93 2.50 15.22
C ALA A 177 3.84 1.03 14.82
N ILE A 178 4.61 0.19 15.50
CA ILE A 178 4.58 -1.26 15.36
C ILE A 178 4.17 -1.83 16.72
N GLY A 179 3.16 -2.68 16.72
CA GLY A 179 2.70 -3.41 17.89
C GLY A 179 2.90 -4.92 17.67
N HIS A 180 3.13 -5.63 18.76
CA HIS A 180 3.08 -7.08 18.82
C HIS A 180 1.85 -7.49 19.61
N GLY A 181 1.00 -8.34 18.99
CA GLY A 181 -0.12 -8.99 19.64
C GLY A 181 0.31 -10.35 20.23
N GLU A 182 -0.54 -10.89 21.12
CA GLU A 182 -0.42 -12.26 21.62
C GLU A 182 -0.89 -13.28 20.56
#